data_06e87a5a060ccbae2ebf27177df78797
#
_entry.id   06e87a5a060ccbae2ebf27177df78797
#
_cell.length_a   1.000
_cell.length_b   1.000
_cell.length_c   1.000
_cell.angle_alpha   90.00
_cell.angle_beta   90.00
_cell.angle_gamma   90.00
#
_symmetry.space_group_name_H-M   'P 1'
#
loop_
_entity.id
_entity.type
_entity.pdbx_description
1 polymer ?
#
loop_
_entity_poly.entity_id
_entity_poly.type
_entity_poly.pdbx_seq_one_letter_code
_entity_poly.pdbx_strand_id
1 'polypeptide(L)'
;AIPFVVSSCGYGLLWNNPAAGRVELARNLTRWTAEATGGLDYWVVAGDTPRDVLRAYVRATGSPPDIPPWALGFWQCKLRYRTQAELLTVAREHLARGLPLSCVVIDFFHWTRQGEWRFDPEEWPDPAGLVAELRAMGVEVMVSIWPTVSASSEHYRRMVDEGLILTTERGVPVVIPFPDKDPLGPGFFTYYDTFNPASRDLQSEIVPRNYVAL
;
A
#
# COMPACT_ATOMS: atom_id res chain seq x y z
N ALA A 1 -3.53 -9.34 -8.04
CA ALA A 1 -3.26 -9.81 -9.41
C ALA A 1 -3.64 -8.70 -10.39
N ILE A 2 -2.93 -8.58 -11.52
CA ILE A 2 -3.33 -7.67 -12.60
C ILE A 2 -4.48 -8.32 -13.36
N PRO A 3 -5.61 -7.65 -13.59
CA PRO A 3 -6.77 -8.22 -14.27
C PRO A 3 -6.58 -8.21 -15.80
N PHE A 4 -5.43 -8.71 -16.26
CA PHE A 4 -5.05 -8.81 -17.67
C PHE A 4 -4.78 -10.26 -18.04
N VAL A 5 -5.46 -10.74 -19.06
CA VAL A 5 -5.31 -12.10 -19.61
C VAL A 5 -4.63 -12.03 -20.96
N VAL A 6 -3.69 -12.95 -21.19
CA VAL A 6 -3.09 -13.20 -22.49
C VAL A 6 -3.55 -14.57 -22.98
N SER A 7 -4.16 -14.60 -24.17
CA SER A 7 -4.64 -15.82 -24.80
C SER A 7 -3.65 -16.34 -25.84
N SER A 8 -3.53 -17.68 -25.93
CA SER A 8 -2.83 -18.33 -27.04
C SER A 8 -3.49 -18.14 -28.42
N CYS A 9 -4.71 -17.58 -28.44
CA CYS A 9 -5.41 -17.23 -29.67
C CYS A 9 -5.06 -15.83 -30.20
N GLY A 10 -3.99 -15.21 -29.72
CA GLY A 10 -3.47 -13.93 -30.22
C GLY A 10 -4.22 -12.70 -29.75
N TYR A 11 -4.78 -12.74 -28.54
CA TYR A 11 -5.39 -11.54 -27.94
C TYR A 11 -5.07 -11.41 -26.45
N GLY A 12 -5.26 -10.20 -25.94
CA GLY A 12 -5.27 -9.90 -24.51
C GLY A 12 -6.54 -9.14 -24.13
N LEU A 13 -7.00 -9.32 -22.89
CA LEU A 13 -8.14 -8.61 -22.32
C LEU A 13 -7.74 -8.03 -20.97
N LEU A 14 -7.84 -6.71 -20.83
CA LEU A 14 -7.75 -5.99 -19.56
C LEU A 14 -9.17 -5.72 -19.05
N TRP A 15 -9.50 -6.24 -17.90
CA TRP A 15 -10.72 -5.92 -17.17
C TRP A 15 -10.44 -4.73 -16.24
N ASN A 16 -10.70 -3.52 -16.74
CA ASN A 16 -10.38 -2.29 -16.01
C ASN A 16 -11.55 -1.87 -15.11
N ASN A 17 -11.85 -2.73 -14.13
CA ASN A 17 -12.93 -2.48 -13.18
C ASN A 17 -12.44 -2.69 -11.74
N PRO A 18 -12.58 -1.68 -10.86
CA PRO A 18 -12.10 -1.74 -9.48
C PRO A 18 -13.02 -2.53 -8.53
N ALA A 19 -14.24 -2.87 -8.96
CA ALA A 19 -15.18 -3.60 -8.12
C ALA A 19 -14.71 -5.02 -7.83
N ALA A 20 -15.09 -5.54 -6.68
CA ALA A 20 -14.97 -6.96 -6.41
C ALA A 20 -15.72 -7.77 -7.46
N GLY A 21 -15.17 -8.91 -7.84
CA GLY A 21 -15.78 -9.69 -8.90
C GLY A 21 -15.17 -11.08 -9.05
N ARG A 22 -15.57 -11.76 -10.11
CA ARG A 22 -15.16 -13.11 -10.42
C ARG A 22 -14.78 -13.25 -11.89
N VAL A 23 -13.74 -14.04 -12.13
CA VAL A 23 -13.39 -14.52 -13.48
C VAL A 23 -13.58 -16.02 -13.51
N GLU A 24 -14.34 -16.49 -14.49
CA GLU A 24 -14.56 -17.91 -14.77
C GLU A 24 -13.97 -18.24 -16.13
N LEU A 25 -12.93 -19.06 -16.17
CA LEU A 25 -12.28 -19.55 -17.38
C LEU A 25 -12.66 -21.01 -17.57
N ALA A 26 -13.75 -21.28 -18.27
CA ALA A 26 -14.24 -22.62 -18.52
C ALA A 26 -14.17 -22.98 -20.01
N ARG A 27 -14.30 -24.27 -20.31
CA ARG A 27 -14.21 -24.79 -21.68
C ARG A 27 -15.23 -24.15 -22.65
N ASN A 28 -16.44 -23.90 -22.17
CA ASN A 28 -17.53 -23.42 -22.97
C ASN A 28 -17.92 -21.97 -22.71
N LEU A 29 -17.28 -21.32 -21.74
CA LEU A 29 -17.63 -19.97 -21.30
C LEU A 29 -16.43 -19.30 -20.64
N THR A 30 -16.19 -18.06 -21.02
CA THR A 30 -15.37 -17.12 -20.24
C THR A 30 -16.29 -16.01 -19.75
N ARG A 31 -16.35 -15.82 -18.43
CA ARG A 31 -17.19 -14.80 -17.81
C ARG A 31 -16.37 -13.92 -16.87
N TRP A 32 -16.58 -12.63 -17.01
CA TRP A 32 -16.05 -11.59 -16.12
C TRP A 32 -17.24 -10.90 -15.46
N THR A 33 -17.24 -10.85 -14.15
CA THR A 33 -18.34 -10.29 -13.36
C THR A 33 -17.81 -9.24 -12.42
N ALA A 34 -18.48 -8.10 -12.31
CA ALA A 34 -18.30 -7.11 -11.26
C ALA A 34 -19.57 -7.11 -10.40
N GLU A 35 -19.41 -7.11 -9.07
CA GLU A 35 -20.54 -7.16 -8.14
C GLU A 35 -21.34 -5.86 -8.13
N ALA A 36 -20.64 -4.71 -8.25
CA ALA A 36 -21.25 -3.39 -8.31
C ALA A 36 -20.39 -2.47 -9.17
N THR A 37 -20.96 -1.88 -10.21
CA THR A 37 -20.25 -0.96 -11.10
C THR A 37 -21.24 -0.03 -11.80
N GLY A 38 -20.80 1.22 -12.06
CA GLY A 38 -21.56 2.18 -12.87
C GLY A 38 -21.49 1.93 -14.38
N GLY A 39 -20.60 1.02 -14.84
CA GLY A 39 -20.40 0.71 -16.25
C GLY A 39 -19.36 -0.38 -16.43
N LEU A 40 -19.20 -0.84 -17.68
CA LEU A 40 -18.18 -1.79 -18.07
C LEU A 40 -17.02 -1.04 -18.72
N ASP A 41 -15.82 -1.23 -18.18
CA ASP A 41 -14.57 -0.76 -18.77
C ASP A 41 -13.66 -1.95 -18.99
N TYR A 42 -13.33 -2.22 -20.25
CA TYR A 42 -12.39 -3.26 -20.62
C TYR A 42 -11.68 -2.91 -21.93
N TRP A 43 -10.49 -3.46 -22.10
CA TRP A 43 -9.67 -3.26 -23.27
C TRP A 43 -9.34 -4.61 -23.90
N VAL A 44 -9.46 -4.71 -25.21
CA VAL A 44 -9.03 -5.88 -25.97
C VAL A 44 -7.90 -5.46 -26.90
N VAL A 45 -6.85 -6.23 -26.90
CA VAL A 45 -5.71 -6.06 -27.81
C VAL A 45 -5.47 -7.34 -28.58
N ALA A 46 -5.06 -7.23 -29.84
CA ALA A 46 -4.64 -8.35 -30.67
C ALA A 46 -3.14 -8.27 -30.98
N GLY A 47 -2.51 -9.42 -31.19
CA GLY A 47 -1.10 -9.51 -31.56
C GLY A 47 -0.74 -10.91 -32.02
N ASP A 48 0.22 -11.00 -32.94
CA ASP A 48 0.66 -12.27 -33.50
C ASP A 48 1.39 -13.15 -32.46
N THR A 49 2.01 -12.52 -31.47
CA THR A 49 2.69 -13.20 -30.37
C THR A 49 2.26 -12.66 -29.01
N PRO A 50 2.42 -13.45 -27.92
CA PRO A 50 2.19 -12.94 -26.56
C PRO A 50 3.00 -11.67 -26.25
N ARG A 51 4.18 -11.53 -26.83
CA ARG A 51 5.03 -10.33 -26.69
C ARG A 51 4.33 -9.10 -27.30
N ASP A 52 3.68 -9.23 -28.44
CA ASP A 52 3.00 -8.12 -29.10
C ASP A 52 1.78 -7.68 -28.31
N VAL A 53 1.05 -8.65 -27.76
CA VAL A 53 -0.08 -8.40 -26.82
C VAL A 53 0.41 -7.64 -25.59
N LEU A 54 1.50 -8.08 -24.95
CA LEU A 54 2.09 -7.39 -23.80
C LEU A 54 2.60 -5.99 -24.14
N ARG A 55 3.23 -5.81 -25.30
CA ARG A 55 3.67 -4.48 -25.77
C ARG A 55 2.49 -3.52 -25.98
N ALA A 56 1.38 -4.02 -26.51
CA ALA A 56 0.17 -3.21 -26.66
C ALA A 56 -0.41 -2.79 -25.30
N TYR A 57 -0.43 -3.72 -24.33
CA TYR A 57 -0.82 -3.43 -22.96
C TYR A 57 0.09 -2.35 -22.31
N VAL A 58 1.41 -2.52 -22.40
CA VAL A 58 2.38 -1.56 -21.84
C VAL A 58 2.26 -0.18 -22.50
N ARG A 59 1.99 -0.11 -23.82
CA ARG A 59 1.74 1.17 -24.49
C ARG A 59 0.50 1.90 -23.97
N ALA A 60 -0.52 1.15 -23.58
CA ALA A 60 -1.77 1.71 -23.07
C ALA A 60 -1.68 2.10 -21.59
N THR A 61 -0.95 1.32 -20.78
CA THR A 61 -0.90 1.49 -19.31
C THR A 61 0.37 2.18 -18.79
N GLY A 62 1.35 2.39 -19.66
CA GLY A 62 2.66 2.93 -19.31
C GLY A 62 3.71 1.83 -19.10
N SER A 63 4.97 2.20 -19.33
CA SER A 63 6.11 1.34 -19.08
C SER A 63 6.42 1.22 -17.59
N PRO A 64 6.87 0.04 -17.11
CA PRO A 64 7.39 -0.08 -15.77
C PRO A 64 8.57 0.89 -15.56
N PRO A 65 8.71 1.48 -14.37
CA PRO A 65 9.90 2.27 -14.05
C PRO A 65 11.13 1.36 -13.94
N ASP A 66 12.31 1.96 -14.08
CA ASP A 66 13.55 1.27 -13.75
C ASP A 66 13.59 0.95 -12.26
N ILE A 67 13.82 -0.32 -11.95
CA ILE A 67 13.90 -0.79 -10.56
C ILE A 67 15.33 -0.59 -10.07
N PRO A 68 15.56 0.13 -8.96
CA PRO A 68 16.89 0.32 -8.42
C PRO A 68 17.47 -1.03 -7.94
N PRO A 69 18.79 -1.24 -8.06
CA PRO A 69 19.41 -2.53 -7.72
C PRO A 69 19.11 -3.04 -6.30
N TRP A 70 19.02 -2.15 -5.30
CA TRP A 70 18.71 -2.55 -3.94
C TRP A 70 17.32 -3.20 -3.80
N ALA A 71 16.35 -2.83 -4.64
CA ALA A 71 15.00 -3.39 -4.59
C ALA A 71 14.95 -4.86 -5.02
N LEU A 72 15.98 -5.35 -5.72
CA LEU A 72 16.13 -6.76 -6.10
C LEU A 72 16.87 -7.59 -5.05
N GLY A 73 17.37 -6.98 -3.99
CA GLY A 73 18.09 -7.64 -2.92
C GLY A 73 17.18 -8.22 -1.82
N PHE A 74 17.78 -8.62 -0.70
CA PHE A 74 17.04 -9.18 0.42
C PHE A 74 16.37 -8.08 1.27
N TRP A 75 15.09 -8.25 1.55
CA TRP A 75 14.27 -7.38 2.37
C TRP A 75 13.91 -8.09 3.67
N GLN A 76 14.29 -7.50 4.79
CA GLN A 76 14.00 -8.03 6.11
C GLN A 76 12.78 -7.36 6.73
N CYS A 77 11.80 -8.16 7.08
CA CYS A 77 10.63 -7.78 7.86
C CYS A 77 10.35 -8.84 8.92
N LYS A 78 9.86 -8.44 10.08
CA LYS A 78 9.49 -9.36 11.19
C LYS A 78 7.98 -9.37 11.43
N LEU A 79 7.13 -8.98 10.53
CA LEU A 79 5.76 -8.54 10.69
C LEU A 79 5.73 -7.14 11.34
N ARG A 80 6.33 -6.96 12.54
CA ARG A 80 6.74 -5.64 13.00
C ARG A 80 7.94 -5.69 13.96
N TYR A 81 8.81 -4.72 13.85
CA TYR A 81 9.74 -4.29 14.87
C TYR A 81 9.01 -3.29 15.78
N ARG A 82 9.20 -3.42 17.08
CA ARG A 82 8.50 -2.56 18.04
C ARG A 82 9.20 -1.23 18.26
N THR A 83 10.52 -1.22 18.18
CA THR A 83 11.33 -0.03 18.48
C THR A 83 12.43 0.19 17.45
N GLN A 84 12.88 1.43 17.37
CA GLN A 84 14.04 1.83 16.58
C GLN A 84 15.29 1.02 16.96
N ALA A 85 15.54 0.84 18.26
CA ALA A 85 16.69 0.10 18.77
C ALA A 85 16.65 -1.38 18.35
N GLU A 86 15.47 -2.03 18.39
CA GLU A 86 15.31 -3.41 17.93
C GLU A 86 15.65 -3.54 16.45
N LEU A 87 15.14 -2.66 15.60
CA LEU A 87 15.38 -2.69 14.16
C LEU A 87 16.86 -2.49 13.82
N LEU A 88 17.52 -1.49 14.42
CA LEU A 88 18.94 -1.24 14.22
C LEU A 88 19.80 -2.42 14.67
N THR A 89 19.46 -3.05 15.79
CA THR A 89 20.16 -4.25 16.27
C THR A 89 20.10 -5.36 15.23
N VAL A 90 18.92 -5.63 14.66
CA VAL A 90 18.75 -6.66 13.64
C VAL A 90 19.53 -6.35 12.37
N ALA A 91 19.51 -5.11 11.90
CA ALA A 91 20.28 -4.71 10.71
C ALA A 91 21.80 -4.88 10.92
N ARG A 92 22.31 -4.42 12.05
CA ARG A 92 23.73 -4.56 12.42
C ARG A 92 24.15 -6.03 12.53
N GLU A 93 23.30 -6.90 13.12
CA GLU A 93 23.57 -8.31 13.23
C GLU A 93 23.61 -9.04 11.89
N HIS A 94 22.72 -8.71 10.95
CA HIS A 94 22.75 -9.25 9.59
C HIS A 94 24.11 -8.97 8.93
N LEU A 95 24.53 -7.72 8.96
CA LEU A 95 25.78 -7.30 8.34
C LEU A 95 27.00 -7.89 9.04
N ALA A 96 27.01 -7.94 10.37
CA ALA A 96 28.09 -8.53 11.16
C ALA A 96 28.29 -10.03 10.85
N ARG A 97 27.22 -10.72 10.48
CA ARG A 97 27.26 -12.14 10.05
C ARG A 97 27.58 -12.32 8.57
N GLY A 98 27.82 -11.24 7.84
CA GLY A 98 28.06 -11.28 6.37
C GLY A 98 26.83 -11.65 5.56
N LEU A 99 25.61 -11.50 6.12
CA LEU A 99 24.36 -11.77 5.40
C LEU A 99 23.98 -10.54 4.58
N PRO A 100 23.58 -10.73 3.31
CA PRO A 100 23.14 -9.61 2.49
C PRO A 100 21.84 -9.02 3.05
N LEU A 101 21.78 -7.69 3.09
CA LEU A 101 20.59 -6.94 3.50
C LEU A 101 20.49 -5.68 2.66
N SER A 102 19.42 -5.56 1.88
CA SER A 102 19.21 -4.40 1.00
C SER A 102 18.17 -3.44 1.53
N CYS A 103 17.17 -3.95 2.25
CA CYS A 103 16.09 -3.14 2.79
C CYS A 103 15.59 -3.72 4.11
N VAL A 104 15.21 -2.86 5.04
CA VAL A 104 14.44 -3.23 6.23
C VAL A 104 13.06 -2.59 6.17
N VAL A 105 12.04 -3.31 6.63
CA VAL A 105 10.65 -2.84 6.60
C VAL A 105 10.20 -2.51 8.01
N ILE A 106 9.75 -1.28 8.19
CA ILE A 106 9.02 -0.84 9.38
C ILE A 106 7.54 -1.06 9.08
N ASP A 107 6.94 -2.07 9.69
CA ASP A 107 5.56 -2.44 9.43
C ASP A 107 4.58 -1.72 10.41
N PHE A 108 3.32 -2.14 10.41
CA PHE A 108 2.23 -1.49 11.14
C PHE A 108 2.53 -1.29 12.63
N PHE A 109 1.75 -0.40 13.25
CA PHE A 109 1.88 0.02 14.66
C PHE A 109 3.20 0.71 15.05
N HIS A 110 3.95 1.24 14.09
CA HIS A 110 5.01 2.21 14.36
C HIS A 110 4.44 3.60 14.73
N TRP A 111 3.14 3.80 14.55
CA TRP A 111 2.37 4.99 14.93
C TRP A 111 1.74 4.82 16.33
N THR A 112 1.29 5.91 16.92
CA THR A 112 0.52 5.90 18.18
C THR A 112 -0.91 5.39 17.96
N ARG A 113 -1.56 5.85 16.88
CA ARG A 113 -2.93 5.44 16.47
C ARG A 113 -3.03 5.37 14.96
N GLN A 114 -3.89 4.51 14.47
CA GLN A 114 -4.17 4.43 13.04
C GLN A 114 -4.72 5.77 12.53
N GLY A 115 -4.14 6.27 11.43
CA GLY A 115 -4.53 7.54 10.83
C GLY A 115 -3.74 8.75 11.30
N GLU A 116 -2.75 8.58 12.19
CA GLU A 116 -1.85 9.69 12.54
C GLU A 116 -0.68 9.81 11.55
N TRP A 117 -0.36 8.73 10.82
CA TRP A 117 0.68 8.68 9.80
C TRP A 117 1.98 9.39 10.21
N ARG A 118 2.46 9.02 11.39
CA ARG A 118 3.74 9.48 11.96
C ARG A 118 4.30 8.41 12.88
N PHE A 119 5.60 8.47 13.12
CA PHE A 119 6.25 7.61 14.09
C PHE A 119 5.80 7.95 15.52
N ASP A 120 5.63 6.90 16.32
CA ASP A 120 5.49 7.04 17.77
C ASP A 120 6.81 7.49 18.38
N PRO A 121 6.88 8.69 18.99
CA PRO A 121 8.15 9.23 19.47
C PRO A 121 8.78 8.44 20.64
N GLU A 122 7.99 7.64 21.38
CA GLU A 122 8.53 6.80 22.44
C GLU A 122 9.26 5.57 21.90
N GLU A 123 8.74 4.97 20.83
CA GLU A 123 9.32 3.76 20.22
C GLU A 123 10.32 4.10 19.11
N TRP A 124 10.16 5.23 18.47
CA TRP A 124 10.93 5.72 17.32
C TRP A 124 11.39 7.17 17.57
N PRO A 125 12.32 7.39 18.54
CA PRO A 125 12.68 8.74 19.01
C PRO A 125 13.45 9.58 17.98
N ASP A 126 14.15 8.93 17.04
CA ASP A 126 14.97 9.61 16.02
C ASP A 126 14.87 8.87 14.68
N PRO A 127 13.75 8.99 13.95
CA PRO A 127 13.60 8.31 12.66
C PRO A 127 14.60 8.80 11.60
N ALA A 128 14.98 10.08 11.63
CA ALA A 128 15.97 10.64 10.70
C ALA A 128 17.35 10.03 10.92
N GLY A 129 17.80 9.94 12.18
CA GLY A 129 19.04 9.27 12.54
C GLY A 129 19.02 7.78 12.21
N LEU A 130 17.88 7.11 12.40
CA LEU A 130 17.68 5.72 11.97
C LEU A 130 17.93 5.55 10.47
N VAL A 131 17.29 6.37 9.65
CA VAL A 131 17.44 6.31 8.18
C VAL A 131 18.87 6.62 7.77
N ALA A 132 19.48 7.63 8.37
CA ALA A 132 20.87 8.00 8.09
C ALA A 132 21.86 6.85 8.42
N GLU A 133 21.67 6.19 9.56
CA GLU A 133 22.51 5.07 9.98
C GLU A 133 22.36 3.87 9.05
N LEU A 134 21.12 3.49 8.70
CA LEU A 134 20.85 2.39 7.78
C LEU A 134 21.44 2.66 6.38
N ARG A 135 21.27 3.86 5.86
CA ARG A 135 21.88 4.27 4.57
C ARG A 135 23.41 4.22 4.61
N ALA A 136 24.02 4.62 5.73
CA ALA A 136 25.48 4.50 5.89
C ALA A 136 25.97 3.03 5.86
N MET A 137 25.10 2.10 6.23
CA MET A 137 25.33 0.66 6.11
C MET A 137 24.95 0.07 4.74
N GLY A 138 24.47 0.88 3.81
CA GLY A 138 23.98 0.42 2.48
C GLY A 138 22.61 -0.25 2.53
N VAL A 139 21.80 0.03 3.56
CA VAL A 139 20.47 -0.55 3.77
C VAL A 139 19.40 0.52 3.59
N GLU A 140 18.43 0.27 2.72
CA GLU A 140 17.28 1.15 2.53
C GLU A 140 16.16 0.86 3.54
N VAL A 141 15.25 1.81 3.70
CA VAL A 141 14.11 1.70 4.62
C VAL A 141 12.80 1.79 3.86
N MET A 142 11.92 0.86 4.10
CA MET A 142 10.52 0.94 3.68
C MET A 142 9.62 1.06 4.90
N VAL A 143 8.67 1.99 4.85
CA VAL A 143 7.66 2.14 5.90
C VAL A 143 6.30 1.74 5.34
N SER A 144 5.64 0.79 6.01
CA SER A 144 4.28 0.36 5.67
C SER A 144 3.27 1.26 6.37
N ILE A 145 2.50 2.02 5.62
CA ILE A 145 1.42 2.86 6.15
C ILE A 145 0.07 2.33 5.69
N TRP A 146 -0.95 2.50 6.52
CA TRP A 146 -2.29 2.01 6.23
C TRP A 146 -3.26 3.16 5.92
N PRO A 147 -4.25 2.94 5.03
CA PRO A 147 -5.28 3.92 4.72
C PRO A 147 -6.39 3.95 5.78
N THR A 148 -6.08 3.58 6.98
CA THR A 148 -7.02 3.39 8.10
C THR A 148 -6.94 4.55 9.07
N VAL A 149 -8.08 4.91 9.65
CA VAL A 149 -8.23 6.03 10.58
C VAL A 149 -9.04 5.58 11.79
N SER A 150 -8.41 5.59 12.95
CA SER A 150 -9.08 5.33 14.23
C SER A 150 -9.92 6.53 14.66
N ALA A 151 -11.05 6.29 15.32
CA ALA A 151 -11.87 7.36 15.88
C ALA A 151 -11.14 8.20 16.96
N SER A 152 -10.05 7.67 17.51
CA SER A 152 -9.19 8.39 18.47
C SER A 152 -8.01 9.12 17.81
N SER A 153 -7.84 9.04 16.46
CA SER A 153 -6.82 9.78 15.73
C SER A 153 -7.08 11.29 15.77
N GLU A 154 -6.02 12.08 15.80
CA GLU A 154 -6.08 13.54 15.73
C GLU A 154 -6.75 14.06 14.45
N HIS A 155 -6.68 13.28 13.36
CA HIS A 155 -7.26 13.64 12.07
C HIS A 155 -8.72 13.22 11.91
N TYR A 156 -9.23 12.30 12.74
CA TYR A 156 -10.53 11.69 12.54
C TYR A 156 -11.68 12.71 12.48
N ARG A 157 -11.73 13.62 13.44
CA ARG A 157 -12.81 14.62 13.52
C ARG A 157 -12.84 15.50 12.26
N ARG A 158 -11.69 16.03 11.85
CA ARG A 158 -11.56 16.80 10.63
C ARG A 158 -12.01 16.00 9.42
N MET A 159 -11.57 14.74 9.32
CA MET A 159 -11.90 13.88 8.19
C MET A 159 -13.40 13.55 8.10
N VAL A 160 -14.07 13.41 9.24
CA VAL A 160 -15.53 13.25 9.27
C VAL A 160 -16.23 14.52 8.84
N ASP A 161 -15.87 15.66 9.43
CA ASP A 161 -16.52 16.95 9.19
C ASP A 161 -16.35 17.43 7.74
N GLU A 162 -15.23 17.10 7.10
CA GLU A 162 -14.91 17.42 5.68
C GLU A 162 -15.32 16.31 4.69
N GLY A 163 -15.90 15.19 5.14
CA GLY A 163 -16.33 14.09 4.27
C GLY A 163 -15.19 13.35 3.60
N LEU A 164 -14.06 13.17 4.29
CA LEU A 164 -12.84 12.55 3.75
C LEU A 164 -12.72 11.06 4.04
N ILE A 165 -13.68 10.47 4.74
CA ILE A 165 -13.72 9.04 5.08
C ILE A 165 -14.77 8.31 4.26
N LEU A 166 -14.60 6.99 4.12
CA LEU A 166 -15.62 6.16 3.48
C LEU A 166 -16.92 6.15 4.30
N THR A 167 -18.02 6.40 3.61
CA THR A 167 -19.36 6.36 4.17
C THR A 167 -20.25 5.40 3.39
N THR A 168 -21.29 4.92 4.05
CA THR A 168 -22.42 4.27 3.38
C THR A 168 -23.19 5.31 2.54
N GLU A 169 -24.11 4.86 1.71
CA GLU A 169 -25.04 5.73 0.95
C GLU A 169 -25.83 6.69 1.84
N ARG A 170 -25.99 6.36 3.13
CA ARG A 170 -26.68 7.18 4.12
C ARG A 170 -25.76 8.15 4.87
N GLY A 171 -24.51 8.27 4.47
CA GLY A 171 -23.54 9.17 5.10
C GLY A 171 -22.98 8.66 6.44
N VAL A 172 -23.23 7.40 6.80
CA VAL A 172 -22.66 6.81 8.03
C VAL A 172 -21.27 6.27 7.75
N PRO A 173 -20.25 6.59 8.57
CA PRO A 173 -18.90 6.05 8.41
C PRO A 173 -18.90 4.52 8.37
N VAL A 174 -18.19 3.95 7.40
CA VAL A 174 -17.92 2.51 7.36
C VAL A 174 -16.90 2.19 8.43
N VAL A 175 -17.24 1.30 9.36
CA VAL A 175 -16.36 0.88 10.45
C VAL A 175 -16.03 -0.60 10.35
N ILE A 176 -14.77 -0.93 10.61
CA ILE A 176 -14.24 -2.29 10.54
C ILE A 176 -13.60 -2.62 11.88
N PRO A 177 -14.02 -3.74 12.53
CA PRO A 177 -13.38 -4.20 13.75
C PRO A 177 -11.94 -4.59 13.51
N PHE A 178 -11.02 -3.94 14.18
CA PHE A 178 -9.61 -4.30 14.19
C PHE A 178 -8.91 -3.61 15.37
N PRO A 179 -8.02 -4.29 16.09
CA PRO A 179 -7.30 -3.69 17.20
C PRO A 179 -6.39 -2.57 16.70
N ASP A 180 -6.31 -1.49 17.46
CA ASP A 180 -5.24 -0.51 17.34
C ASP A 180 -4.08 -0.91 18.27
N LYS A 181 -2.96 -0.16 18.21
CA LYS A 181 -1.84 -0.29 19.13
C LYS A 181 -2.28 -0.07 20.59
N ASP A 182 -3.18 0.89 20.81
CA ASP A 182 -3.82 1.14 22.10
C ASP A 182 -4.91 0.09 22.37
N PRO A 183 -4.72 -0.83 23.33
CA PRO A 183 -5.71 -1.85 23.66
C PRO A 183 -6.99 -1.28 24.30
N LEU A 184 -6.95 -0.03 24.80
CA LEU A 184 -8.10 0.70 25.34
C LEU A 184 -8.78 1.56 24.26
N GLY A 185 -8.23 1.55 23.05
CA GLY A 185 -8.82 2.24 21.90
C GLY A 185 -10.16 1.64 21.48
N PRO A 186 -10.87 2.29 20.54
CA PRO A 186 -12.22 1.90 20.14
C PRO A 186 -12.32 0.51 19.50
N GLY A 187 -11.21 -0.14 19.17
CA GLY A 187 -11.19 -1.48 18.58
C GLY A 187 -11.77 -1.55 17.17
N PHE A 188 -11.90 -0.43 16.50
CA PHE A 188 -12.33 -0.32 15.10
C PHE A 188 -11.70 0.89 14.41
N PHE A 189 -11.65 0.85 13.10
CA PHE A 189 -11.22 1.95 12.24
C PHE A 189 -12.18 2.16 11.06
N THR A 190 -12.02 3.28 10.38
CA THR A 190 -12.58 3.54 9.05
C THR A 190 -11.44 3.71 8.04
N TYR A 191 -11.79 3.79 6.76
CA TYR A 191 -10.83 4.15 5.71
C TYR A 191 -11.01 5.61 5.28
N TYR A 192 -9.91 6.28 4.88
CA TYR A 192 -10.07 7.51 4.14
C TYR A 192 -10.53 7.21 2.71
N ASP A 193 -11.30 8.11 2.12
CA ASP A 193 -11.84 7.94 0.78
C ASP A 193 -10.81 8.33 -0.29
N THR A 194 -10.17 7.35 -0.89
CA THR A 194 -9.17 7.57 -1.95
C THR A 194 -9.75 8.12 -3.25
N PHE A 195 -11.06 8.05 -3.46
CA PHE A 195 -11.72 8.66 -4.62
C PHE A 195 -11.96 10.16 -4.41
N ASN A 196 -12.04 10.63 -3.17
CA ASN A 196 -12.19 12.05 -2.86
C ASN A 196 -10.85 12.78 -3.07
N PRO A 197 -10.77 13.78 -3.99
CA PRO A 197 -9.54 14.55 -4.20
C PRO A 197 -9.00 15.20 -2.92
N ALA A 198 -9.86 15.80 -2.10
CA ALA A 198 -9.45 16.47 -0.87
C ALA A 198 -8.85 15.47 0.15
N SER A 199 -9.32 14.22 0.15
CA SER A 199 -8.72 13.16 0.97
C SER A 199 -7.31 12.80 0.51
N ARG A 200 -7.09 12.74 -0.82
CA ARG A 200 -5.75 12.52 -1.39
C ARG A 200 -4.81 13.70 -1.11
N ASP A 201 -5.32 14.94 -1.18
CA ASP A 201 -4.54 16.14 -0.89
C ASP A 201 -4.06 16.14 0.56
N LEU A 202 -4.94 15.79 1.52
CA LEU A 202 -4.57 15.63 2.93
C LEU A 202 -3.47 14.59 3.12
N GLN A 203 -3.58 13.42 2.46
CA GLN A 203 -2.55 12.39 2.51
C GLN A 203 -1.22 12.85 1.91
N SER A 204 -1.29 13.56 0.78
CA SER A 204 -0.12 14.11 0.09
C SER A 204 0.58 15.21 0.90
N GLU A 205 -0.10 15.84 1.83
CA GLU A 205 0.49 16.78 2.79
C GLU A 205 1.19 16.03 3.94
N ILE A 206 0.49 15.10 4.59
CA ILE A 206 0.92 14.48 5.85
C ILE A 206 2.04 13.47 5.62
N VAL A 207 1.86 12.55 4.67
CA VAL A 207 2.78 11.41 4.48
C VAL A 207 4.18 11.85 4.07
N PRO A 208 4.36 12.73 3.05
CA PRO A 208 5.70 13.19 2.69
C PRO A 208 6.40 13.94 3.84
N ARG A 209 5.68 14.77 4.57
CA ARG A 209 6.24 15.52 5.70
C ARG A 209 6.76 14.59 6.80
N ASN A 210 6.05 13.52 7.10
CA ASN A 210 6.34 12.67 8.25
C ASN A 210 7.23 11.46 7.93
N TYR A 211 7.37 11.07 6.66
CA TYR A 211 8.12 9.87 6.26
C TYR A 211 9.14 10.10 5.15
N VAL A 212 8.91 11.01 4.23
CA VAL A 212 9.81 11.19 3.07
C VAL A 212 10.87 12.25 3.34
N ALA A 213 10.57 13.22 4.19
CA ALA A 213 11.49 14.29 4.58
C ALA A 213 12.57 13.86 5.60
N LEU A 214 12.68 12.55 5.90
CA LEU A 214 13.64 11.97 6.84
C LEU A 214 15.03 11.77 6.26
#